data_4205478b028881f7bb1adc9c41f101d9
#
_entry.id   4205478b028881f7bb1adc9c41f101d9
#
_cell.length_a   1.000
_cell.length_b   1.000
_cell.length_c   1.000
_cell.angle_alpha   90.00
_cell.angle_beta   90.00
_cell.angle_gamma   90.00
#
_symmetry.space_group_name_H-M   'P 1'
#
loop_
_entity.id
_entity.type
_entity.pdbx_description
1 polymer ?
#
loop_
_entity_poly.entity_id
_entity_poly.type
_entity_poly.pdbx_seq_one_letter_code
_entity_poly.pdbx_strand_id
1 'polypeptide(L)'
;MLRIKAFPRIHISLIGMNSDGYRLNGGIGFSIASPTLDMSFEPSDTVDVIDMRESGFTPEELDRLKKHLEKIIAKEMYGTALCCTICEGKIQSHVGFGSNSMIYQSCIEALLVLNHREYNENDVIALSGRGGTSGIGINTYFKGGLILDTGIANRGQRGLAPSSTFMSDVGPKPLILTELKLPQWDLGICIPSIVPKTEDEERAFFKTNCPIKKEEVESILYEVVYGITSALMEEDFDVFCKSIDTLQYTKWKSLERQLYGEKLIEAESVIRKAGAKCVGMSSLGPLLYFFGDDIDTTVDQIKKVMPSCICLKTSFNNSSRTVEYD
;
A
#
# COMPACT_ATOMS: atom_id res chain seq x y z
N MET A 1 -3.68 13.26 24.71
CA MET A 1 -4.07 12.19 23.76
C MET A 1 -3.19 12.33 22.52
N LEU A 2 -2.56 11.24 22.04
CA LEU A 2 -1.77 11.28 20.80
C LEU A 2 -2.68 10.93 19.62
N ARG A 3 -2.58 11.67 18.52
CA ARG A 3 -3.30 11.41 17.27
C ARG A 3 -2.32 11.23 16.12
N ILE A 4 -2.56 10.23 15.30
CA ILE A 4 -1.81 10.01 14.06
C ILE A 4 -2.81 9.90 12.91
N LYS A 5 -2.59 10.74 11.88
CA LYS A 5 -3.29 10.66 10.61
C LYS A 5 -2.32 10.15 9.57
N ALA A 6 -2.61 8.99 8.99
CA ALA A 6 -1.82 8.36 7.96
C ALA A 6 -2.51 8.42 6.59
N PHE A 7 -1.70 8.55 5.54
CA PHE A 7 -2.15 8.61 4.16
C PHE A 7 -1.94 7.27 3.47
N PRO A 8 -2.97 6.75 2.77
CA PRO A 8 -2.85 5.47 2.09
C PRO A 8 -1.96 5.57 0.87
N ARG A 9 -1.50 4.41 0.44
CA ARG A 9 -0.72 4.30 -0.78
C ARG A 9 -1.45 3.50 -1.85
N ILE A 10 -1.20 3.84 -3.09
CA ILE A 10 -1.45 3.02 -4.26
C ILE A 10 -0.14 2.29 -4.60
N HIS A 11 -0.20 0.97 -4.68
CA HIS A 11 0.92 0.14 -5.09
C HIS A 11 0.73 -0.22 -6.56
N ILE A 12 1.48 0.43 -7.45
CA ILE A 12 1.32 0.30 -8.89
C ILE A 12 1.73 -1.10 -9.34
N SER A 13 2.94 -1.54 -8.99
CA SER A 13 3.43 -2.89 -9.32
C SER A 13 4.58 -3.34 -8.42
N LEU A 14 4.67 -4.65 -8.19
CA LEU A 14 5.94 -5.31 -7.85
C LEU A 14 6.79 -5.42 -9.12
N ILE A 15 8.12 -5.49 -8.97
CA ILE A 15 9.07 -5.44 -10.09
C ILE A 15 9.92 -6.72 -10.15
N GLY A 16 10.85 -6.89 -9.21
CA GLY A 16 11.86 -7.94 -9.25
C GLY A 16 11.34 -9.30 -8.75
N MET A 17 10.42 -9.89 -9.48
CA MET A 17 9.77 -11.15 -9.12
C MET A 17 10.39 -12.39 -9.77
N ASN A 18 11.62 -12.26 -10.29
CA ASN A 18 12.46 -13.38 -10.74
C ASN A 18 13.43 -13.84 -9.64
N SER A 19 13.89 -15.09 -9.69
CA SER A 19 14.76 -15.68 -8.67
C SER A 19 16.26 -15.50 -8.94
N ASP A 20 16.63 -15.22 -10.17
CA ASP A 20 18.01 -15.12 -10.69
C ASP A 20 18.51 -13.66 -10.84
N GLY A 21 17.71 -12.69 -10.38
CA GLY A 21 18.09 -11.27 -10.41
C GLY A 21 19.15 -10.91 -9.38
N TYR A 22 19.84 -9.78 -9.58
CA TYR A 22 20.74 -9.18 -8.58
C TYR A 22 20.01 -8.77 -7.30
N ARG A 23 18.72 -8.47 -7.43
CA ARG A 23 17.83 -8.04 -6.37
C ARG A 23 16.50 -8.78 -6.47
N LEU A 24 15.81 -8.89 -5.35
CA LEU A 24 14.49 -9.54 -5.25
C LEU A 24 13.46 -8.54 -4.78
N ASN A 25 12.24 -8.71 -5.24
CA ASN A 25 11.10 -7.85 -4.90
C ASN A 25 11.29 -6.41 -5.42
N GLY A 26 10.94 -5.43 -4.61
CA GLY A 26 10.88 -4.04 -5.03
C GLY A 26 9.55 -3.69 -5.70
N GLY A 27 9.32 -2.42 -5.88
CA GLY A 27 8.07 -1.94 -6.42
C GLY A 27 8.05 -0.46 -6.67
N ILE A 28 6.95 -0.02 -7.25
CA ILE A 28 6.61 1.38 -7.47
C ILE A 28 5.22 1.68 -6.94
N GLY A 29 5.04 2.84 -6.32
CA GLY A 29 3.75 3.28 -5.81
C GLY A 29 3.81 4.69 -5.27
N PHE A 30 2.66 5.25 -4.95
CA PHE A 30 2.52 6.63 -4.51
C PHE A 30 1.50 6.78 -3.38
N SER A 31 1.62 7.86 -2.62
CA SER A 31 0.67 8.25 -1.59
C SER A 31 -0.48 9.08 -2.17
N ILE A 32 -1.70 8.91 -1.61
CA ILE A 32 -2.89 9.69 -1.97
C ILE A 32 -3.43 10.46 -0.77
N ALA A 33 -4.07 11.61 -1.04
CA ALA A 33 -4.50 12.55 0.00
C ALA A 33 -5.74 12.09 0.79
N SER A 34 -6.58 11.26 0.19
CA SER A 34 -7.81 10.75 0.83
C SER A 34 -8.25 9.40 0.24
N PRO A 35 -9.03 8.61 1.00
CA PRO A 35 -9.40 8.78 2.41
C PRO A 35 -8.20 8.62 3.33
N THR A 36 -8.20 9.22 4.53
CA THR A 36 -7.13 9.05 5.53
C THR A 36 -7.45 7.96 6.53
N LEU A 37 -6.43 7.44 7.18
CA LEU A 37 -6.55 6.57 8.35
C LEU A 37 -6.22 7.40 9.59
N ASP A 38 -7.24 7.67 10.39
CA ASP A 38 -7.13 8.47 11.60
C ASP A 38 -7.12 7.54 12.82
N MET A 39 -6.14 7.70 13.71
CA MET A 39 -5.96 6.87 14.89
C MET A 39 -5.68 7.74 16.12
N SER A 40 -6.23 7.36 17.27
CA SER A 40 -5.93 7.97 18.56
C SER A 40 -5.30 6.95 19.50
N PHE A 41 -4.41 7.43 20.36
CA PHE A 41 -3.64 6.61 21.27
C PHE A 41 -3.63 7.23 22.65
N GLU A 42 -3.85 6.41 23.64
CA GLU A 42 -3.76 6.77 25.06
C GLU A 42 -2.77 5.84 25.79
N PRO A 43 -2.02 6.35 26.77
CA PRO A 43 -1.20 5.48 27.62
C PRO A 43 -2.10 4.53 28.38
N SER A 44 -1.66 3.29 28.54
CA SER A 44 -2.38 2.20 29.22
C SER A 44 -1.40 1.26 29.90
N ASP A 45 -1.87 0.46 30.83
CA ASP A 45 -1.08 -0.61 31.46
C ASP A 45 -1.01 -1.86 30.57
N THR A 46 -1.98 -2.01 29.66
CA THR A 46 -2.10 -3.17 28.74
C THR A 46 -2.30 -2.69 27.31
N VAL A 47 -1.92 -3.52 26.36
CA VAL A 47 -2.21 -3.24 24.95
C VAL A 47 -3.67 -3.51 24.65
N ASP A 48 -4.37 -2.51 24.13
CA ASP A 48 -5.69 -2.68 23.54
C ASP A 48 -5.79 -2.00 22.18
N VAL A 49 -6.60 -2.59 21.28
CA VAL A 49 -6.84 -2.06 19.94
C VAL A 49 -8.32 -2.18 19.62
N ILE A 50 -8.94 -1.04 19.37
CA ILE A 50 -10.36 -0.92 18.99
C ILE A 50 -10.39 -0.46 17.54
N ASP A 51 -10.94 -1.26 16.66
CA ASP A 51 -11.11 -0.90 15.24
C ASP A 51 -12.58 -0.58 14.97
N MET A 52 -12.88 0.71 14.75
CA MET A 52 -14.24 1.21 14.53
C MET A 52 -14.63 1.22 13.04
N ARG A 53 -13.76 0.78 12.14
CA ARG A 53 -14.05 0.75 10.70
C ARG A 53 -15.04 -0.38 10.38
N GLU A 54 -15.94 -0.15 9.46
CA GLU A 54 -16.91 -1.16 9.01
C GLU A 54 -16.22 -2.41 8.40
N SER A 55 -15.13 -2.20 7.66
CA SER A 55 -14.31 -3.27 7.05
C SER A 55 -12.88 -3.18 7.56
N GLY A 56 -12.71 -3.31 8.86
CA GLY A 56 -11.45 -3.26 9.59
C GLY A 56 -10.72 -4.60 9.63
N PHE A 57 -9.93 -4.79 10.67
CA PHE A 57 -9.22 -6.03 10.96
C PHE A 57 -10.16 -7.12 11.47
N THR A 58 -9.86 -8.36 11.11
CA THR A 58 -10.50 -9.52 11.75
C THR A 58 -10.04 -9.63 13.21
N PRO A 59 -10.78 -10.40 14.06
CA PRO A 59 -10.34 -10.66 15.43
C PRO A 59 -8.93 -11.26 15.51
N GLU A 60 -8.56 -12.14 14.56
CA GLU A 60 -7.24 -12.77 14.49
C GLU A 60 -6.15 -11.78 14.13
N GLU A 61 -6.45 -10.80 13.28
CA GLU A 61 -5.51 -9.74 12.91
C GLU A 61 -5.30 -8.75 14.05
N LEU A 62 -6.37 -8.41 14.79
CA LEU A 62 -6.28 -7.60 16.01
C LEU A 62 -5.45 -8.29 17.08
N ASP A 63 -5.68 -9.58 17.33
CA ASP A 63 -4.89 -10.37 18.28
C ASP A 63 -3.40 -10.43 17.87
N ARG A 64 -3.14 -10.58 16.59
CA ARG A 64 -1.78 -10.58 16.03
C ARG A 64 -1.07 -9.23 16.22
N LEU A 65 -1.77 -8.12 16.00
CA LEU A 65 -1.25 -6.78 16.27
C LEU A 65 -0.96 -6.58 17.75
N LYS A 66 -1.90 -6.95 18.65
CA LYS A 66 -1.72 -6.86 20.10
C LYS A 66 -0.48 -7.65 20.56
N LYS A 67 -0.37 -8.91 20.17
CA LYS A 67 0.79 -9.76 20.48
C LYS A 67 2.11 -9.20 19.95
N HIS A 68 2.08 -8.56 18.77
CA HIS A 68 3.27 -7.91 18.22
C HIS A 68 3.73 -6.74 19.09
N LEU A 69 2.81 -5.88 19.52
CA LEU A 69 3.08 -4.75 20.39
C LEU A 69 3.55 -5.21 21.79
N GLU A 70 2.91 -6.19 22.39
CA GLU A 70 3.30 -6.78 23.68
C GLU A 70 4.72 -7.35 23.64
N LYS A 71 5.08 -8.04 22.55
CA LYS A 71 6.43 -8.56 22.36
C LYS A 71 7.48 -7.44 22.31
N ILE A 72 7.16 -6.31 21.67
CA ILE A 72 8.05 -5.14 21.60
C ILE A 72 8.19 -4.51 22.97
N ILE A 73 7.08 -4.28 23.68
CA ILE A 73 7.07 -3.73 25.03
C ILE A 73 7.99 -4.55 25.95
N ALA A 74 7.82 -5.88 25.93
CA ALA A 74 8.63 -6.77 26.76
C ALA A 74 10.11 -6.76 26.36
N LYS A 75 10.41 -6.78 25.05
CA LYS A 75 11.80 -6.78 24.55
C LYS A 75 12.53 -5.48 24.85
N GLU A 76 11.87 -4.35 24.63
CA GLU A 76 12.47 -3.01 24.81
C GLU A 76 12.30 -2.48 26.25
N MET A 77 11.66 -3.26 27.14
CA MET A 77 11.36 -2.91 28.52
C MET A 77 10.64 -1.56 28.65
N TYR A 78 9.62 -1.35 27.83
CA TYR A 78 8.81 -0.14 27.91
C TYR A 78 7.91 -0.16 29.14
N GLY A 79 7.81 0.97 29.83
CA GLY A 79 7.01 1.13 31.03
C GLY A 79 5.53 1.39 30.78
N THR A 80 5.17 1.77 29.56
CA THR A 80 3.81 2.15 29.18
C THR A 80 3.39 1.39 27.94
N ALA A 81 2.22 0.75 28.00
CA ALA A 81 1.52 0.21 26.86
C ALA A 81 0.59 1.27 26.25
N LEU A 82 -0.23 0.91 25.29
CA LEU A 82 -1.15 1.82 24.62
C LEU A 82 -2.54 1.19 24.41
N CYS A 83 -3.56 2.04 24.50
CA CYS A 83 -4.87 1.80 23.93
C CYS A 83 -4.94 2.57 22.59
N CYS A 84 -5.17 1.84 21.49
CA CYS A 84 -5.31 2.39 20.15
C CYS A 84 -6.76 2.33 19.72
N THR A 85 -7.33 3.46 19.28
CA THR A 85 -8.60 3.49 18.56
C THR A 85 -8.34 3.86 17.10
N ILE A 86 -8.67 2.93 16.19
CA ILE A 86 -8.72 3.19 14.75
C ILE A 86 -10.10 3.75 14.46
N CYS A 87 -10.15 5.03 14.05
CA CYS A 87 -11.39 5.75 13.89
C CYS A 87 -12.22 5.23 12.70
N GLU A 88 -13.52 5.48 12.73
CA GLU A 88 -14.39 5.24 11.59
C GLU A 88 -13.84 5.93 10.34
N GLY A 89 -14.01 5.29 9.18
CA GLY A 89 -13.50 5.85 7.93
C GLY A 89 -13.66 4.90 6.74
N LYS A 90 -13.29 5.40 5.58
CA LYS A 90 -13.43 4.69 4.29
C LYS A 90 -12.24 3.78 3.96
N ILE A 91 -11.21 3.73 4.80
CA ILE A 91 -10.08 2.83 4.61
C ILE A 91 -10.50 1.42 5.01
N GLN A 92 -10.65 0.55 4.03
CA GLN A 92 -10.91 -0.86 4.23
C GLN A 92 -9.62 -1.67 4.28
N SER A 93 -9.64 -2.78 5.02
CA SER A 93 -8.52 -3.73 5.04
C SER A 93 -8.50 -4.58 3.75
N HIS A 94 -7.32 -4.96 3.32
CA HIS A 94 -7.05 -5.86 2.17
C HIS A 94 -7.54 -5.42 0.79
N VAL A 95 -8.12 -4.23 0.65
CA VAL A 95 -8.58 -3.75 -0.67
C VAL A 95 -7.49 -3.13 -1.55
N GLY A 96 -6.30 -2.86 -1.02
CA GLY A 96 -5.19 -2.28 -1.79
C GLY A 96 -4.63 -0.95 -1.27
N PHE A 97 -5.16 -0.39 -0.18
CA PHE A 97 -4.68 0.87 0.42
C PHE A 97 -3.35 0.76 1.21
N GLY A 98 -2.95 -0.44 1.60
CA GLY A 98 -1.80 -0.64 2.49
C GLY A 98 -2.09 -0.36 3.96
N SER A 99 -3.35 -0.49 4.39
CA SER A 99 -3.83 -0.21 5.75
C SER A 99 -3.01 -0.90 6.84
N ASN A 100 -2.64 -2.17 6.65
CA ASN A 100 -1.83 -2.92 7.62
C ASN A 100 -0.50 -2.21 7.92
N SER A 101 0.21 -1.73 6.89
CA SER A 101 1.49 -1.03 7.10
C SER A 101 1.29 0.28 7.87
N MET A 102 0.26 1.04 7.52
CA MET A 102 -0.07 2.29 8.22
C MET A 102 -0.39 2.03 9.69
N ILE A 103 -1.24 1.05 9.99
CA ILE A 103 -1.66 0.72 11.36
C ILE A 103 -0.46 0.28 12.21
N TYR A 104 0.33 -0.69 11.71
CA TYR A 104 1.50 -1.19 12.45
C TYR A 104 2.51 -0.07 12.70
N GLN A 105 2.85 0.74 11.70
CA GLN A 105 3.78 1.86 11.86
C GLN A 105 3.26 2.91 12.84
N SER A 106 1.98 3.26 12.76
CA SER A 106 1.37 4.23 13.69
C SER A 106 1.34 3.73 15.13
N CYS A 107 1.02 2.46 15.35
CA CYS A 107 1.08 1.86 16.69
C CYS A 107 2.50 1.86 17.27
N ILE A 108 3.51 1.53 16.44
CA ILE A 108 4.92 1.58 16.88
C ILE A 108 5.36 3.01 17.16
N GLU A 109 5.04 3.96 16.28
CA GLU A 109 5.40 5.36 16.47
C GLU A 109 4.74 5.93 17.74
N ALA A 110 3.46 5.63 17.96
CA ALA A 110 2.75 5.99 19.17
C ALA A 110 3.40 5.38 20.43
N LEU A 111 3.79 4.11 20.38
CA LEU A 111 4.46 3.43 21.50
C LEU A 111 5.80 4.10 21.86
N LEU A 112 6.57 4.50 20.86
CA LEU A 112 7.84 5.23 21.06
C LEU A 112 7.61 6.60 21.70
N VAL A 113 6.63 7.36 21.17
CA VAL A 113 6.26 8.67 21.71
C VAL A 113 5.77 8.58 23.16
N LEU A 114 4.86 7.65 23.47
CA LEU A 114 4.31 7.46 24.81
C LEU A 114 5.36 7.00 25.84
N ASN A 115 6.42 6.37 25.39
CA ASN A 115 7.56 5.98 26.23
C ASN A 115 8.73 6.97 26.17
N HIS A 116 8.52 8.18 25.62
CA HIS A 116 9.52 9.25 25.52
C HIS A 116 10.85 8.79 24.89
N ARG A 117 10.77 7.93 23.86
CA ARG A 117 11.92 7.42 23.13
C ARG A 117 12.26 8.33 21.97
N GLU A 118 13.52 8.72 21.84
CA GLU A 118 14.01 9.27 20.58
C GLU A 118 13.99 8.19 19.51
N TYR A 119 13.54 8.51 18.32
CA TYR A 119 13.41 7.56 17.21
C TYR A 119 13.56 8.24 15.84
N ASN A 120 13.88 7.45 14.86
CA ASN A 120 13.90 7.83 13.46
C ASN A 120 13.02 6.86 12.63
N GLU A 121 12.86 7.14 11.33
CA GLU A 121 12.05 6.31 10.42
C GLU A 121 12.46 4.83 10.45
N ASN A 122 13.78 4.53 10.51
CA ASN A 122 14.26 3.16 10.47
C ASN A 122 13.89 2.38 11.73
N ASP A 123 13.81 3.04 12.88
CA ASP A 123 13.40 2.42 14.14
C ASP A 123 11.94 1.98 14.06
N VAL A 124 11.05 2.86 13.58
CA VAL A 124 9.64 2.53 13.40
C VAL A 124 9.47 1.40 12.37
N ILE A 125 10.19 1.48 11.25
CA ILE A 125 10.13 0.44 10.20
C ILE A 125 10.58 -0.91 10.75
N ALA A 126 11.72 -0.95 11.41
CA ALA A 126 12.29 -2.18 11.97
C ALA A 126 11.36 -2.83 13.01
N LEU A 127 10.79 -2.03 13.91
CA LEU A 127 9.88 -2.52 14.94
C LEU A 127 8.49 -2.90 14.39
N SER A 128 8.04 -2.29 13.29
CA SER A 128 6.72 -2.57 12.73
C SER A 128 6.55 -3.97 12.13
N GLY A 129 7.66 -4.64 11.82
CA GLY A 129 7.62 -5.93 11.12
C GLY A 129 7.13 -5.84 9.66
N ARG A 130 7.13 -4.63 9.08
CA ARG A 130 6.64 -4.37 7.71
C ARG A 130 7.79 -4.10 6.73
N GLY A 131 7.52 -4.22 5.42
CA GLY A 131 8.52 -3.96 4.38
C GLY A 131 9.27 -5.18 3.87
N GLY A 132 8.81 -6.39 4.17
CA GLY A 132 9.49 -7.64 3.79
C GLY A 132 9.52 -7.93 2.29
N THR A 133 8.62 -7.36 1.49
CA THR A 133 8.55 -7.57 0.03
C THR A 133 8.85 -6.28 -0.72
N SER A 134 8.15 -5.19 -0.40
CA SER A 134 8.27 -3.89 -1.06
C SER A 134 8.37 -2.79 -0.01
N GLY A 135 9.16 -1.77 -0.31
CA GLY A 135 9.34 -0.59 0.53
C GLY A 135 8.26 0.48 0.39
N ILE A 136 7.29 0.32 -0.51
CA ILE A 136 6.35 1.39 -0.85
C ILE A 136 5.55 1.82 0.39
N GLY A 137 4.82 0.90 1.03
CA GLY A 137 3.96 1.25 2.17
C GLY A 137 4.69 1.78 3.38
N ILE A 138 5.93 1.31 3.63
CA ILE A 138 6.74 1.78 4.75
C ILE A 138 7.38 3.14 4.51
N ASN A 139 7.68 3.49 3.27
CA ASN A 139 8.34 4.76 2.95
C ASN A 139 7.33 5.87 2.63
N THR A 140 6.21 5.57 1.94
CA THR A 140 5.16 6.58 1.70
C THR A 140 4.55 7.12 3.00
N TYR A 141 4.52 6.34 4.07
CA TYR A 141 4.10 6.77 5.39
C TYR A 141 4.93 7.97 5.91
N PHE A 142 6.24 7.93 5.71
CA PHE A 142 7.15 9.00 6.18
C PHE A 142 7.37 10.12 5.17
N LYS A 143 7.24 9.84 3.89
CA LYS A 143 7.70 10.73 2.81
C LYS A 143 6.58 11.29 1.94
N GLY A 144 5.46 10.59 1.82
CA GLY A 144 4.48 10.86 0.77
C GLY A 144 5.07 10.65 -0.63
N GLY A 145 4.50 11.28 -1.65
CA GLY A 145 4.99 11.25 -3.02
C GLY A 145 5.04 9.86 -3.66
N LEU A 146 5.86 9.74 -4.70
CA LEU A 146 6.18 8.47 -5.35
C LEU A 146 7.43 7.86 -4.71
N ILE A 147 7.37 6.56 -4.49
CA ILE A 147 8.52 5.75 -4.11
C ILE A 147 8.73 4.68 -5.18
N LEU A 148 9.96 4.60 -5.68
CA LEU A 148 10.46 3.49 -6.48
C LEU A 148 11.57 2.80 -5.68
N ASP A 149 11.38 1.54 -5.34
CA ASP A 149 12.40 0.73 -4.66
C ASP A 149 12.82 -0.48 -5.50
N THR A 150 14.06 -0.88 -5.34
CA THR A 150 14.64 -2.06 -6.01
C THR A 150 14.70 -3.29 -5.11
N GLY A 151 13.87 -3.32 -4.06
CA GLY A 151 13.83 -4.45 -3.13
C GLY A 151 15.14 -4.68 -2.38
N ILE A 152 15.48 -5.92 -2.14
CA ILE A 152 16.65 -6.34 -1.38
C ILE A 152 17.69 -7.04 -2.27
N ALA A 153 18.97 -7.02 -1.86
CA ALA A 153 20.00 -7.77 -2.55
C ALA A 153 19.70 -9.29 -2.52
N ASN A 154 19.80 -9.95 -3.66
CA ASN A 154 19.63 -11.39 -3.76
C ASN A 154 20.88 -12.10 -3.27
N ARG A 155 20.82 -12.70 -2.09
CA ARG A 155 21.91 -13.48 -1.49
C ARG A 155 21.52 -14.96 -1.31
N GLY A 156 20.47 -15.42 -2.00
CA GLY A 156 19.98 -16.80 -1.93
C GLY A 156 19.32 -17.19 -0.60
N GLN A 157 19.14 -16.23 0.32
CA GLN A 157 18.63 -16.49 1.67
C GLN A 157 17.11 -16.26 1.80
N ARG A 158 16.49 -15.60 0.83
CA ARG A 158 15.10 -15.20 0.90
C ARG A 158 14.35 -15.53 -0.38
N GLY A 159 13.14 -16.06 -0.24
CA GLY A 159 12.24 -16.32 -1.36
C GLY A 159 11.34 -15.14 -1.71
N LEU A 160 10.57 -15.30 -2.77
CA LEU A 160 9.53 -14.38 -3.20
C LEU A 160 8.22 -14.75 -2.49
N ALA A 161 7.69 -13.83 -1.67
CA ALA A 161 6.47 -14.03 -0.91
C ALA A 161 5.82 -12.68 -0.54
N PRO A 162 4.53 -12.64 -0.18
CA PRO A 162 3.90 -11.42 0.31
C PRO A 162 4.50 -10.97 1.65
N SER A 163 4.40 -9.68 1.94
CA SER A 163 5.00 -9.07 3.16
C SER A 163 4.53 -9.70 4.47
N SER A 164 3.32 -10.23 4.51
CA SER A 164 2.78 -10.95 5.69
C SER A 164 3.61 -12.18 6.09
N THR A 165 4.31 -12.79 5.14
CA THR A 165 5.19 -13.95 5.38
C THR A 165 6.44 -13.57 6.20
N PHE A 166 6.87 -12.32 6.14
CA PHE A 166 8.15 -11.86 6.70
C PHE A 166 8.02 -11.07 8.00
N MET A 167 6.86 -11.01 8.62
CA MET A 167 6.62 -10.18 9.82
C MET A 167 7.54 -10.51 11.01
N SER A 168 7.96 -11.76 11.16
CA SER A 168 8.86 -12.19 12.24
C SER A 168 10.34 -11.96 11.93
N ASP A 169 10.68 -11.84 10.65
CA ASP A 169 12.05 -11.59 10.15
C ASP A 169 11.96 -10.75 8.87
N VAL A 170 11.82 -9.44 9.04
CA VAL A 170 11.67 -8.50 7.92
C VAL A 170 12.93 -8.43 7.06
N GLY A 171 14.09 -8.72 7.65
CA GLY A 171 15.38 -8.61 6.98
C GLY A 171 15.76 -7.17 6.62
N PRO A 172 16.64 -6.96 5.63
CA PRO A 172 17.08 -5.63 5.25
C PRO A 172 15.95 -4.82 4.62
N LYS A 173 15.94 -3.51 4.89
CA LYS A 173 15.01 -2.55 4.27
C LYS A 173 15.22 -2.53 2.75
N PRO A 174 14.15 -2.54 1.93
CA PRO A 174 14.25 -2.32 0.50
C PRO A 174 14.98 -1.03 0.15
N LEU A 175 15.84 -1.07 -0.86
CA LEU A 175 16.64 0.07 -1.29
C LEU A 175 15.79 1.00 -2.14
N ILE A 176 15.52 2.20 -1.66
CA ILE A 176 14.87 3.25 -2.44
C ILE A 176 15.82 3.68 -3.56
N LEU A 177 15.33 3.64 -4.79
CA LEU A 177 16.03 4.14 -5.97
C LEU A 177 15.67 5.61 -6.22
N THR A 178 14.38 5.94 -6.06
CA THR A 178 13.86 7.29 -6.35
C THR A 178 12.72 7.64 -5.40
N GLU A 179 12.73 8.88 -4.95
CA GLU A 179 11.64 9.56 -4.24
C GLU A 179 11.27 10.80 -5.06
N LEU A 180 10.01 10.94 -5.48
CA LEU A 180 9.55 12.07 -6.27
C LEU A 180 8.39 12.78 -5.58
N LYS A 181 8.41 14.11 -5.61
CA LYS A 181 7.20 14.90 -5.42
C LYS A 181 6.36 14.78 -6.69
N LEU A 182 5.06 14.61 -6.50
CA LEU A 182 4.12 14.37 -7.57
C LEU A 182 3.42 15.67 -7.99
N PRO A 183 3.06 15.82 -9.28
CA PRO A 183 2.30 16.96 -9.76
C PRO A 183 0.91 17.04 -9.10
N GLN A 184 0.25 18.18 -9.26
CA GLN A 184 -1.11 18.38 -8.69
C GLN A 184 -2.16 17.78 -9.62
N TRP A 185 -2.14 16.45 -9.76
CA TRP A 185 -3.14 15.73 -10.54
C TRP A 185 -4.19 15.07 -9.65
N ASP A 186 -5.43 15.22 -10.06
CA ASP A 186 -6.54 14.48 -9.47
C ASP A 186 -6.61 13.07 -10.04
N LEU A 187 -7.07 12.13 -9.21
CA LEU A 187 -7.36 10.77 -9.62
C LEU A 187 -8.64 10.28 -8.95
N GLY A 188 -9.24 9.29 -9.55
CA GLY A 188 -10.31 8.54 -8.93
C GLY A 188 -9.82 7.22 -8.35
N ILE A 189 -10.46 6.78 -7.30
CA ILE A 189 -10.36 5.42 -6.79
C ILE A 189 -11.75 4.78 -6.78
N CYS A 190 -11.80 3.51 -7.16
CA CYS A 190 -13.01 2.70 -7.15
C CYS A 190 -12.73 1.36 -6.48
N ILE A 191 -13.50 1.04 -5.46
CA ILE A 191 -13.48 -0.28 -4.81
C ILE A 191 -14.79 -0.95 -5.22
N PRO A 192 -14.78 -1.85 -6.22
CA PRO A 192 -15.97 -2.60 -6.60
C PRO A 192 -16.38 -3.54 -5.47
N SER A 193 -17.66 -3.96 -5.45
CA SER A 193 -18.18 -4.92 -4.49
C SER A 193 -17.65 -6.34 -4.76
N ILE A 194 -16.35 -6.51 -4.59
CA ILE A 194 -15.61 -7.76 -4.77
C ILE A 194 -14.94 -8.08 -3.43
N VAL A 195 -15.06 -9.34 -3.00
CA VAL A 195 -14.41 -9.78 -1.76
C VAL A 195 -12.90 -9.76 -1.93
N PRO A 196 -12.17 -9.05 -1.06
CA PRO A 196 -10.71 -9.04 -1.10
C PRO A 196 -10.13 -10.43 -0.84
N LYS A 197 -8.91 -10.66 -1.32
CA LYS A 197 -8.18 -11.90 -1.06
C LYS A 197 -7.65 -11.94 0.37
N THR A 198 -7.69 -13.13 0.96
CA THR A 198 -7.10 -13.41 2.28
C THR A 198 -5.57 -13.50 2.18
N GLU A 199 -4.88 -13.39 3.31
CA GLU A 199 -3.42 -13.59 3.34
C GLU A 199 -2.99 -14.99 2.87
N ASP A 200 -3.82 -16.02 3.10
CA ASP A 200 -3.55 -17.38 2.63
C ASP A 200 -3.68 -17.48 1.11
N GLU A 201 -4.69 -16.85 0.52
CA GLU A 201 -4.84 -16.76 -0.93
C GLU A 201 -3.70 -15.97 -1.57
N GLU A 202 -3.23 -14.88 -0.93
CA GLU A 202 -2.06 -14.13 -1.38
C GLU A 202 -0.79 -15.01 -1.35
N ARG A 203 -0.56 -15.76 -0.28
CA ARG A 203 0.56 -16.70 -0.17
C ARG A 203 0.50 -17.79 -1.25
N ALA A 204 -0.68 -18.36 -1.48
CA ALA A 204 -0.89 -19.33 -2.53
C ALA A 204 -0.62 -18.75 -3.93
N PHE A 205 -1.06 -17.50 -4.17
CA PHE A 205 -0.79 -16.79 -5.41
C PHE A 205 0.70 -16.61 -5.70
N PHE A 206 1.48 -16.15 -4.72
CA PHE A 206 2.94 -16.03 -4.87
C PHE A 206 3.58 -17.39 -5.13
N LYS A 207 3.23 -18.41 -4.35
CA LYS A 207 3.77 -19.77 -4.51
C LYS A 207 3.52 -20.34 -5.91
N THR A 208 2.37 -20.02 -6.51
CA THR A 208 1.99 -20.53 -7.83
C THR A 208 2.64 -19.74 -8.96
N ASN A 209 2.81 -18.43 -8.80
CA ASN A 209 3.17 -17.53 -9.89
C ASN A 209 4.62 -17.01 -9.85
N CYS A 210 5.32 -17.22 -8.74
CA CYS A 210 6.74 -16.87 -8.63
C CYS A 210 7.65 -18.11 -8.78
N PRO A 211 8.83 -17.92 -9.37
CA PRO A 211 9.33 -16.70 -10.00
C PRO A 211 8.74 -16.50 -11.41
N ILE A 212 8.67 -15.25 -11.86
CA ILE A 212 8.46 -14.92 -13.28
C ILE A 212 9.82 -14.90 -14.02
N LYS A 213 9.78 -14.88 -15.34
CA LYS A 213 11.00 -14.82 -16.17
C LYS A 213 11.64 -13.43 -16.10
N LYS A 214 12.94 -13.35 -16.34
CA LYS A 214 13.70 -12.11 -16.35
C LYS A 214 13.18 -11.12 -17.40
N GLU A 215 12.84 -11.58 -18.58
CA GLU A 215 12.29 -10.78 -19.68
C GLU A 215 10.98 -10.08 -19.30
N GLU A 216 10.17 -10.75 -18.44
CA GLU A 216 8.94 -10.15 -17.90
C GLU A 216 9.24 -9.02 -16.90
N VAL A 217 10.30 -9.18 -16.09
CA VAL A 217 10.79 -8.12 -15.20
C VAL A 217 11.33 -6.94 -16.01
N GLU A 218 12.06 -7.18 -17.10
CA GLU A 218 12.57 -6.14 -18.00
C GLU A 218 11.44 -5.35 -18.63
N SER A 219 10.34 -6.01 -19.04
CA SER A 219 9.13 -5.33 -19.54
C SER A 219 8.49 -4.42 -18.49
N ILE A 220 8.40 -4.88 -17.23
CA ILE A 220 7.90 -4.08 -16.12
C ILE A 220 8.81 -2.87 -15.87
N LEU A 221 10.13 -3.08 -15.83
CA LEU A 221 11.11 -2.02 -15.60
C LEU A 221 11.06 -0.95 -16.69
N TYR A 222 10.84 -1.33 -17.95
CA TYR A 222 10.69 -0.37 -19.04
C TYR A 222 9.54 0.60 -18.77
N GLU A 223 8.34 0.09 -18.46
CA GLU A 223 7.18 0.92 -18.16
C GLU A 223 7.37 1.75 -16.88
N VAL A 224 8.00 1.16 -15.85
CA VAL A 224 8.25 1.85 -14.58
C VAL A 224 9.23 3.01 -14.73
N VAL A 225 10.36 2.80 -15.42
CA VAL A 225 11.43 3.81 -15.49
C VAL A 225 11.21 4.79 -16.64
N TYR A 226 11.09 4.29 -17.88
CA TYR A 226 10.96 5.13 -19.07
C TYR A 226 9.56 5.69 -19.30
N GLY A 227 8.54 5.01 -18.78
CA GLY A 227 7.17 5.48 -18.84
C GLY A 227 6.80 6.27 -17.58
N ILE A 228 6.40 5.58 -16.52
CA ILE A 228 5.75 6.19 -15.36
C ILE A 228 6.65 7.21 -14.65
N THR A 229 7.88 6.82 -14.30
CA THR A 229 8.78 7.69 -13.52
C THR A 229 9.20 8.92 -14.33
N SER A 230 9.61 8.73 -15.58
CA SER A 230 10.02 9.83 -16.45
C SER A 230 8.86 10.78 -16.76
N ALA A 231 7.68 10.25 -17.07
CA ALA A 231 6.49 11.05 -17.33
C ALA A 231 6.05 11.89 -16.12
N LEU A 232 6.20 11.36 -14.89
CA LEU A 232 5.92 12.13 -13.68
C LEU A 232 6.94 13.25 -13.45
N MET A 233 8.21 13.03 -13.80
CA MET A 233 9.27 14.06 -13.70
C MET A 233 9.09 15.18 -14.73
N GLU A 234 8.58 14.85 -15.90
CA GLU A 234 8.31 15.79 -17.00
C GLU A 234 6.89 16.36 -16.95
N GLU A 235 6.05 15.88 -16.05
CA GLU A 235 4.62 16.18 -15.92
C GLU A 235 3.83 15.84 -17.21
N ASP A 236 4.29 14.81 -17.94
CA ASP A 236 3.63 14.32 -19.15
C ASP A 236 2.50 13.35 -18.80
N PHE A 237 1.30 13.91 -18.67
CA PHE A 237 0.10 13.17 -18.26
C PHE A 237 -0.29 12.07 -19.25
N ASP A 238 -0.14 12.29 -20.55
CA ASP A 238 -0.56 11.33 -21.58
C ASP A 238 0.40 10.13 -21.63
N VAL A 239 1.71 10.35 -21.56
CA VAL A 239 2.71 9.27 -21.45
C VAL A 239 2.51 8.50 -20.15
N PHE A 240 2.26 9.19 -19.02
CA PHE A 240 1.96 8.55 -17.75
C PHE A 240 0.75 7.62 -17.86
N CYS A 241 -0.38 8.10 -18.37
CA CYS A 241 -1.59 7.30 -18.54
C CYS A 241 -1.36 6.08 -19.44
N LYS A 242 -0.67 6.29 -20.57
CA LYS A 242 -0.32 5.20 -21.49
C LYS A 242 0.53 4.13 -20.80
N SER A 243 1.52 4.53 -20.01
CA SER A 243 2.42 3.60 -19.32
C SER A 243 1.71 2.85 -18.19
N ILE A 244 0.81 3.51 -17.44
CA ILE A 244 -0.06 2.83 -16.47
C ILE A 244 -0.88 1.75 -17.16
N ASP A 245 -1.50 2.03 -18.29
CA ASP A 245 -2.29 1.06 -19.03
C ASP A 245 -1.45 -0.10 -19.57
N THR A 246 -0.31 0.19 -20.20
CA THR A 246 0.60 -0.83 -20.73
C THR A 246 1.09 -1.77 -19.62
N LEU A 247 1.42 -1.20 -18.46
CA LEU A 247 1.87 -1.97 -17.29
C LEU A 247 0.82 -3.02 -16.86
N GLN A 248 -0.50 -2.73 -16.98
CA GLN A 248 -1.54 -3.69 -16.60
C GLN A 248 -1.54 -4.97 -17.44
N TYR A 249 -0.90 -4.96 -18.61
CA TYR A 249 -0.75 -6.13 -19.50
C TYR A 249 0.58 -6.85 -19.33
N THR A 250 1.51 -6.34 -18.53
CA THR A 250 2.72 -7.09 -18.15
C THR A 250 2.36 -8.36 -17.38
N LYS A 251 3.27 -9.32 -17.37
CA LYS A 251 3.00 -10.65 -16.78
C LYS A 251 2.49 -10.57 -15.36
N TRP A 252 3.19 -9.82 -14.49
CA TRP A 252 2.83 -9.74 -13.08
C TRP A 252 1.45 -9.11 -12.87
N LYS A 253 1.18 -7.97 -13.47
CA LYS A 253 -0.12 -7.28 -13.32
C LYS A 253 -1.27 -8.07 -13.92
N SER A 254 -1.06 -8.75 -15.05
CA SER A 254 -2.06 -9.65 -15.62
C SER A 254 -2.42 -10.80 -14.67
N LEU A 255 -1.45 -11.39 -14.00
CA LEU A 255 -1.68 -12.44 -13.01
C LEU A 255 -2.44 -11.92 -11.78
N GLU A 256 -2.06 -10.74 -11.25
CA GLU A 256 -2.79 -10.09 -10.14
C GLU A 256 -4.27 -9.84 -10.51
N ARG A 257 -4.54 -9.32 -11.70
CA ARG A 257 -5.91 -9.02 -12.17
C ARG A 257 -6.74 -10.29 -12.37
N GLN A 258 -6.13 -11.39 -12.83
CA GLN A 258 -6.81 -12.68 -13.00
C GLN A 258 -7.35 -13.27 -11.70
N LEU A 259 -6.81 -12.88 -10.53
CA LEU A 259 -7.35 -13.30 -9.22
C LEU A 259 -8.82 -12.95 -9.01
N TYR A 260 -9.29 -11.88 -9.64
CA TYR A 260 -10.65 -11.36 -9.48
C TYR A 260 -11.54 -11.64 -10.70
N GLY A 261 -10.95 -12.12 -11.82
CA GLY A 261 -11.65 -12.57 -13.00
C GLY A 261 -12.55 -11.50 -13.65
N GLU A 262 -13.70 -11.94 -14.18
CA GLU A 262 -14.61 -11.10 -14.96
C GLU A 262 -15.13 -9.88 -14.20
N LYS A 263 -15.41 -10.01 -12.91
CA LYS A 263 -15.94 -8.90 -12.09
C LYS A 263 -15.02 -7.67 -12.07
N LEU A 264 -13.71 -7.89 -12.03
CA LEU A 264 -12.74 -6.79 -12.06
C LEU A 264 -12.68 -6.16 -13.47
N ILE A 265 -12.73 -6.99 -14.50
CA ILE A 265 -12.71 -6.56 -15.91
C ILE A 265 -13.97 -5.72 -16.21
N GLU A 266 -15.13 -6.16 -15.73
CA GLU A 266 -16.38 -5.41 -15.85
C GLU A 266 -16.30 -4.04 -15.17
N ALA A 267 -15.80 -4.00 -13.92
CA ALA A 267 -15.60 -2.74 -13.19
C ALA A 267 -14.63 -1.80 -13.93
N GLU A 268 -13.51 -2.31 -14.43
CA GLU A 268 -12.58 -1.55 -15.27
C GLU A 268 -13.25 -1.00 -16.54
N SER A 269 -14.06 -1.83 -17.22
CA SER A 269 -14.80 -1.41 -18.41
C SER A 269 -15.77 -0.26 -18.11
N VAL A 270 -16.47 -0.31 -16.97
CA VAL A 270 -17.34 0.79 -16.54
C VAL A 270 -16.57 2.07 -16.31
N ILE A 271 -15.42 1.98 -15.61
CA ILE A 271 -14.55 3.13 -15.32
C ILE A 271 -14.04 3.77 -16.62
N ARG A 272 -13.60 2.97 -17.58
CA ARG A 272 -13.15 3.47 -18.89
C ARG A 272 -14.27 4.13 -19.67
N LYS A 273 -15.46 3.52 -19.72
CA LYS A 273 -16.64 4.12 -20.39
C LYS A 273 -17.11 5.41 -19.73
N ALA A 274 -16.84 5.60 -18.44
CA ALA A 274 -17.15 6.82 -17.71
C ALA A 274 -16.18 7.97 -17.99
N GLY A 275 -15.09 7.76 -18.75
CA GLY A 275 -14.17 8.82 -19.18
C GLY A 275 -12.76 8.71 -18.62
N ALA A 276 -12.39 7.62 -17.96
CA ALA A 276 -11.01 7.42 -17.52
C ALA A 276 -10.06 7.22 -18.70
N LYS A 277 -8.93 7.95 -18.72
CA LYS A 277 -7.84 7.79 -19.69
C LYS A 277 -7.02 6.53 -19.42
N CYS A 278 -6.78 6.22 -18.16
CA CYS A 278 -6.11 4.98 -17.76
C CYS A 278 -6.68 4.44 -16.45
N VAL A 279 -6.52 3.12 -16.26
CA VAL A 279 -7.01 2.40 -15.07
C VAL A 279 -5.95 1.41 -14.63
N GLY A 280 -5.61 1.43 -13.34
CA GLY A 280 -4.70 0.48 -12.73
C GLY A 280 -5.27 -0.17 -11.48
N MET A 281 -4.81 -1.37 -11.15
CA MET A 281 -5.15 -2.06 -9.91
C MET A 281 -4.05 -1.89 -8.86
N SER A 282 -4.42 -1.58 -7.62
CA SER A 282 -3.48 -1.40 -6.52
C SER A 282 -3.15 -2.71 -5.83
N SER A 283 -1.90 -3.17 -5.96
CA SER A 283 -1.42 -4.41 -5.32
C SER A 283 -2.31 -5.61 -5.67
N LEU A 284 -2.52 -6.51 -4.71
CA LEU A 284 -3.43 -7.66 -4.80
C LEU A 284 -4.86 -7.35 -4.33
N GLY A 285 -5.18 -6.08 -4.09
CA GLY A 285 -6.55 -5.71 -3.70
C GLY A 285 -7.43 -5.40 -4.90
N PRO A 286 -8.77 -5.44 -4.75
CA PRO A 286 -9.68 -5.11 -5.85
C PRO A 286 -9.79 -3.61 -6.12
N LEU A 287 -9.04 -2.75 -5.39
CA LEU A 287 -9.05 -1.32 -5.61
C LEU A 287 -8.48 -0.98 -6.98
N LEU A 288 -9.29 -0.29 -7.78
CA LEU A 288 -8.91 0.32 -9.04
C LEU A 288 -8.68 1.82 -8.83
N TYR A 289 -7.57 2.33 -9.35
CA TYR A 289 -7.29 3.76 -9.45
C TYR A 289 -7.33 4.17 -10.91
N PHE A 290 -7.72 5.40 -11.18
CA PHE A 290 -7.84 5.87 -12.56
C PHE A 290 -7.56 7.37 -12.66
N PHE A 291 -7.13 7.77 -13.85
CA PHE A 291 -6.88 9.15 -14.20
C PHE A 291 -7.72 9.53 -15.42
N GLY A 292 -8.02 10.82 -15.56
CA GLY A 292 -8.81 11.35 -16.66
C GLY A 292 -8.87 12.87 -16.61
N ASP A 293 -9.50 13.49 -17.59
CA ASP A 293 -9.58 14.96 -17.70
C ASP A 293 -10.60 15.55 -16.72
N ASP A 294 -11.65 14.80 -16.38
CA ASP A 294 -12.71 15.21 -15.45
C ASP A 294 -13.05 14.05 -14.50
N ILE A 295 -12.37 14.03 -13.37
CA ILE A 295 -12.53 12.98 -12.36
C ILE A 295 -13.88 13.06 -11.67
N ASP A 296 -14.42 14.27 -11.42
CA ASP A 296 -15.70 14.42 -10.76
C ASP A 296 -16.84 13.82 -11.58
N THR A 297 -16.93 14.18 -12.87
CA THR A 297 -17.91 13.60 -13.80
C THR A 297 -17.73 12.08 -13.93
N THR A 298 -16.48 11.61 -14.03
CA THR A 298 -16.17 10.18 -14.13
C THR A 298 -16.67 9.41 -12.91
N VAL A 299 -16.39 9.90 -11.69
CA VAL A 299 -16.85 9.31 -10.42
C VAL A 299 -18.37 9.24 -10.36
N ASP A 300 -19.06 10.32 -10.76
CA ASP A 300 -20.52 10.38 -10.73
C ASP A 300 -21.16 9.38 -11.72
N GLN A 301 -20.56 9.21 -12.89
CA GLN A 301 -21.02 8.21 -13.86
C GLN A 301 -20.79 6.77 -13.36
N ILE A 302 -19.64 6.49 -12.75
CA ILE A 302 -19.35 5.18 -12.14
C ILE A 302 -20.39 4.84 -11.09
N LYS A 303 -20.69 5.78 -10.16
CA LYS A 303 -21.68 5.56 -9.09
C LYS A 303 -23.08 5.28 -9.61
N LYS A 304 -23.47 5.87 -10.76
CA LYS A 304 -24.78 5.59 -11.39
C LYS A 304 -24.86 4.17 -11.92
N VAL A 305 -23.77 3.63 -12.46
CA VAL A 305 -23.73 2.28 -13.07
C VAL A 305 -23.41 1.21 -12.02
N MET A 306 -22.55 1.52 -11.05
CA MET A 306 -22.14 0.62 -9.96
C MET A 306 -22.46 1.25 -8.59
N PRO A 307 -23.73 1.37 -8.18
CA PRO A 307 -24.11 2.07 -6.96
C PRO A 307 -23.60 1.42 -5.66
N SER A 308 -23.23 0.16 -5.71
CA SER A 308 -22.65 -0.58 -4.57
C SER A 308 -21.13 -0.43 -4.43
N CYS A 309 -20.44 0.23 -5.37
CA CYS A 309 -19.02 0.47 -5.25
C CYS A 309 -18.72 1.69 -4.34
N ILE A 310 -17.56 1.67 -3.71
CA ILE A 310 -17.00 2.89 -3.11
C ILE A 310 -16.18 3.57 -4.20
N CYS A 311 -16.65 4.70 -4.70
CA CYS A 311 -15.95 5.48 -5.70
C CYS A 311 -15.82 6.93 -5.24
N LEU A 312 -14.61 7.48 -5.29
CA LEU A 312 -14.33 8.85 -4.85
C LEU A 312 -13.15 9.46 -5.61
N LYS A 313 -13.15 10.78 -5.69
CA LYS A 313 -12.03 11.59 -6.15
C LYS A 313 -11.02 11.77 -5.01
N THR A 314 -9.76 11.77 -5.36
CA THR A 314 -8.64 12.12 -4.51
C THR A 314 -7.55 12.80 -5.35
N SER A 315 -6.41 13.10 -4.75
CA SER A 315 -5.23 13.62 -5.42
C SER A 315 -3.98 12.91 -4.90
N PHE A 316 -2.87 13.14 -5.54
CA PHE A 316 -1.57 12.75 -4.98
C PHE A 316 -1.32 13.44 -3.64
N ASN A 317 -0.64 12.72 -2.75
CA ASN A 317 -0.20 13.27 -1.47
C ASN A 317 1.33 13.32 -1.42
N ASN A 318 1.87 14.51 -1.22
CA ASN A 318 3.31 14.76 -1.11
C ASN A 318 3.78 14.94 0.35
N SER A 319 2.89 14.72 1.30
CA SER A 319 3.15 14.90 2.73
C SER A 319 3.29 13.56 3.45
N SER A 320 4.06 13.55 4.53
CA SER A 320 4.09 12.44 5.48
C SER A 320 2.81 12.39 6.31
N ARG A 321 2.66 11.31 7.12
CA ARG A 321 1.66 11.29 8.21
C ARG A 321 1.81 12.51 9.11
N THR A 322 0.73 12.89 9.80
CA THR A 322 0.79 13.87 10.89
C THR A 322 0.76 13.18 12.25
N VAL A 323 1.51 13.70 13.20
CA VAL A 323 1.55 13.24 14.59
C VAL A 323 1.29 14.45 15.48
N GLU A 324 0.18 14.42 16.22
CA GLU A 324 -0.26 15.50 17.09
C GLU A 324 -0.41 14.98 18.52
N TYR A 325 0.16 15.69 19.49
CA TYR A 325 0.09 15.33 20.90
C TYR A 325 -0.54 16.50 21.68
N ASP A 326 -1.72 16.25 22.26
CA ASP A 326 -2.45 17.20 23.12
C ASP A 326 -2.01 17.07 24.59
#